data_e62cab056a19bd5f0f0d2419e2b37e71
#
_entry.id   e62cab056a19bd5f0f0d2419e2b37e71
#
_cell.length_a   1.000
_cell.length_b   1.000
_cell.length_c   1.000
_cell.angle_alpha   90.00
_cell.angle_beta   90.00
_cell.angle_gamma   90.00
#
_symmetry.space_group_name_H-M   'P 1'
#
loop_
_entity.id
_entity.type
_entity.pdbx_description
1 polymer ?
#
loop_
_entity_poly.entity_id
_entity_poly.type
_entity_poly.pdbx_seq_one_letter_code
_entity_poly.pdbx_strand_id
1 'polypeptide(L)'
;MTDADRKACVDYSVAELIRTGTTTVMELGGMGDYVADVVEQAGLRAYIGNMYASASWASDGKQVGYEWDEAKGLEGFRNAVELIGRIDGRANGRIRGFISPAQLDNCTEELLRISSQASEEMQVPLALHTSQAVFEFQEIVRRHGLTPVEWLESIDFLSDRCILGHVMYPAGHSWVNFAGDDLAILAKHKASVAHAAWVFARPGLRRAPGRERG
;
A
#
# COMPACT_ATOMS: atom_id res chain seq x y z
N MET A 1 10.73 -1.46 -19.61
CA MET A 1 11.19 -2.64 -18.84
C MET A 1 10.38 -3.83 -19.29
N THR A 2 11.04 -4.87 -19.81
CA THR A 2 10.42 -6.12 -20.28
C THR A 2 10.11 -7.02 -19.07
N ASP A 3 9.36 -8.11 -19.29
CA ASP A 3 9.12 -9.10 -18.22
C ASP A 3 10.41 -9.79 -17.79
N ALA A 4 11.34 -10.02 -18.73
CA ALA A 4 12.65 -10.57 -18.40
C ALA A 4 13.46 -9.62 -17.49
N ASP A 5 13.40 -8.31 -17.75
CA ASP A 5 14.06 -7.33 -16.88
C ASP A 5 13.47 -7.32 -15.48
N ARG A 6 12.13 -7.39 -15.36
CA ARG A 6 11.45 -7.44 -14.06
C ARG A 6 11.82 -8.70 -13.28
N LYS A 7 11.85 -9.86 -13.94
CA LYS A 7 12.29 -11.12 -13.31
C LYS A 7 13.71 -11.02 -12.80
N ALA A 8 14.64 -10.52 -13.62
CA ALA A 8 16.02 -10.31 -13.19
C ALA A 8 16.13 -9.36 -11.97
N CYS A 9 15.29 -8.31 -11.90
CA CYS A 9 15.21 -7.44 -10.73
C CYS A 9 14.72 -8.19 -9.48
N VAL A 10 13.72 -9.07 -9.61
CA VAL A 10 13.24 -9.88 -8.49
C VAL A 10 14.34 -10.80 -7.98
N ASP A 11 15.02 -11.54 -8.88
CA ASP A 11 16.11 -12.46 -8.54
C ASP A 11 17.24 -11.73 -7.81
N TYR A 12 17.66 -10.60 -8.35
CA TYR A 12 18.69 -9.76 -7.74
C TYR A 12 18.26 -9.24 -6.35
N SER A 13 17.05 -8.73 -6.23
CA SER A 13 16.53 -8.18 -4.97
C SER A 13 16.44 -9.26 -3.88
N VAL A 14 15.96 -10.46 -4.23
CA VAL A 14 15.89 -11.57 -3.28
C VAL A 14 17.29 -11.99 -2.82
N ALA A 15 18.25 -12.08 -3.74
CA ALA A 15 19.64 -12.39 -3.41
C ALA A 15 20.27 -11.33 -2.49
N GLU A 16 20.01 -10.03 -2.74
CA GLU A 16 20.49 -8.92 -1.90
C GLU A 16 19.87 -8.97 -0.51
N LEU A 17 18.55 -9.18 -0.42
CA LEU A 17 17.84 -9.29 0.85
C LEU A 17 18.40 -10.41 1.73
N ILE A 18 18.63 -11.60 1.16
CA ILE A 18 19.23 -12.73 1.90
C ILE A 18 20.64 -12.38 2.39
N ARG A 19 21.46 -11.79 1.53
CA ARG A 19 22.85 -11.41 1.90
C ARG A 19 22.92 -10.36 2.99
N THR A 20 21.88 -9.55 3.15
CA THR A 20 21.77 -8.53 4.20
C THR A 20 21.05 -9.06 5.46
N GLY A 21 20.73 -10.36 5.51
CA GLY A 21 20.15 -11.01 6.70
C GLY A 21 18.63 -10.91 6.81
N THR A 22 17.94 -10.50 5.74
CA THR A 22 16.47 -10.48 5.71
C THR A 22 15.92 -11.90 5.74
N THR A 23 14.97 -12.16 6.61
CA THR A 23 14.31 -13.46 6.76
C THR A 23 12.85 -13.46 6.32
N THR A 24 12.23 -12.29 6.30
CA THR A 24 10.81 -12.12 5.95
C THR A 24 10.62 -10.83 5.16
N VAL A 25 9.83 -10.90 4.08
CA VAL A 25 9.50 -9.75 3.24
C VAL A 25 7.99 -9.61 3.08
N MET A 26 7.54 -8.38 2.83
CA MET A 26 6.20 -8.08 2.34
C MET A 26 6.32 -7.45 0.96
N GLU A 27 5.81 -8.11 -0.05
CA GLU A 27 5.96 -7.76 -1.47
C GLU A 27 4.64 -7.30 -2.05
N LEU A 28 4.61 -6.08 -2.58
CA LEU A 28 3.42 -5.40 -3.09
C LEU A 28 3.43 -5.25 -4.62
N GLY A 29 4.38 -5.85 -5.31
CA GLY A 29 4.58 -5.66 -6.76
C GLY A 29 3.46 -6.28 -7.62
N GLY A 30 3.79 -6.53 -8.87
CA GLY A 30 2.82 -7.06 -9.84
C GLY A 30 3.15 -8.45 -10.37
N MET A 31 4.10 -9.16 -9.79
CA MET A 31 4.61 -10.45 -10.26
C MET A 31 4.48 -11.56 -9.21
N GLY A 32 3.38 -11.57 -8.47
CA GLY A 32 3.23 -12.38 -7.26
C GLY A 32 3.51 -13.87 -7.44
N ASP A 33 3.07 -14.49 -8.54
CA ASP A 33 3.37 -15.91 -8.81
C ASP A 33 4.89 -16.14 -8.96
N TYR A 34 5.58 -15.29 -9.73
CA TYR A 34 7.03 -15.42 -9.93
C TYR A 34 7.81 -15.14 -8.63
N VAL A 35 7.41 -14.13 -7.88
CA VAL A 35 8.01 -13.83 -6.57
C VAL A 35 7.83 -15.01 -5.63
N ALA A 36 6.64 -15.63 -5.60
CA ALA A 36 6.40 -16.81 -4.79
C ALA A 36 7.36 -17.97 -5.14
N ASP A 37 7.60 -18.22 -6.42
CA ASP A 37 8.53 -19.25 -6.87
C ASP A 37 9.97 -18.95 -6.42
N VAL A 38 10.42 -17.72 -6.61
CA VAL A 38 11.80 -17.30 -6.24
C VAL A 38 12.03 -17.35 -4.73
N VAL A 39 11.10 -16.81 -3.92
CA VAL A 39 11.24 -16.81 -2.46
C VAL A 39 11.10 -18.21 -1.87
N GLU A 40 10.31 -19.10 -2.48
CA GLU A 40 10.22 -20.50 -2.08
C GLU A 40 11.57 -21.21 -2.25
N GLN A 41 12.20 -21.05 -3.43
CA GLN A 41 13.51 -21.60 -3.73
C GLN A 41 14.62 -21.02 -2.83
N ALA A 42 14.54 -19.72 -2.57
CA ALA A 42 15.50 -19.00 -1.74
C ALA A 42 15.38 -19.28 -0.23
N GLY A 43 14.28 -19.88 0.20
CA GLY A 43 14.06 -20.20 1.62
C GLY A 43 13.55 -19.04 2.48
N LEU A 44 13.19 -17.90 1.89
CA LEU A 44 12.61 -16.77 2.60
C LEU A 44 11.16 -17.01 3.05
N ARG A 45 10.72 -16.24 4.04
CA ARG A 45 9.31 -16.03 4.33
C ARG A 45 8.81 -14.83 3.54
N ALA A 46 7.62 -14.90 2.98
CA ALA A 46 7.04 -13.78 2.26
C ALA A 46 5.53 -13.67 2.48
N TYR A 47 5.08 -12.43 2.63
CA TYR A 47 3.70 -12.04 2.36
C TYR A 47 3.67 -11.39 0.98
N ILE A 48 2.81 -11.86 0.08
CA ILE A 48 2.77 -11.44 -1.32
C ILE A 48 1.37 -10.98 -1.67
N GLY A 49 1.25 -9.77 -2.24
CA GLY A 49 0.00 -9.20 -2.71
C GLY A 49 0.22 -8.33 -3.93
N ASN A 50 -0.52 -8.59 -5.01
CA ASN A 50 -0.52 -7.69 -6.16
C ASN A 50 -1.37 -6.46 -5.85
N MET A 51 -0.80 -5.26 -6.07
CA MET A 51 -1.55 -4.01 -5.94
C MET A 51 -2.55 -3.81 -7.07
N TYR A 52 -3.66 -3.17 -6.74
CA TYR A 52 -4.70 -2.76 -7.69
C TYR A 52 -5.30 -1.41 -7.26
N ALA A 53 -5.83 -0.66 -8.23
CA ALA A 53 -6.41 0.65 -7.99
C ALA A 53 -7.50 0.95 -9.01
N SER A 54 -8.44 1.85 -8.63
CA SER A 54 -9.51 2.35 -9.51
C SER A 54 -9.07 3.55 -10.35
N ALA A 55 -7.90 4.15 -10.06
CA ALA A 55 -7.39 5.27 -10.81
C ALA A 55 -5.87 5.25 -10.95
N SER A 56 -5.36 5.89 -11.97
CA SER A 56 -3.95 6.25 -12.14
C SER A 56 -3.76 7.74 -11.88
N TRP A 57 -2.64 8.11 -11.28
CA TRP A 57 -2.26 9.52 -11.19
C TRP A 57 -1.85 10.06 -12.55
N ALA A 58 -2.34 11.25 -12.86
CA ALA A 58 -1.94 12.04 -14.02
C ALA A 58 -1.45 13.40 -13.55
N SER A 59 -0.50 14.01 -14.28
CA SER A 59 -0.02 15.35 -13.96
C SER A 59 0.38 16.11 -15.22
N ASP A 60 -0.04 17.36 -15.29
CA ASP A 60 0.41 18.34 -16.29
C ASP A 60 1.62 19.16 -15.81
N GLY A 61 2.21 18.77 -14.67
CA GLY A 61 3.32 19.45 -14.02
C GLY A 61 2.88 20.57 -13.06
N LYS A 62 1.58 20.85 -12.92
CA LYS A 62 1.03 21.89 -12.03
C LYS A 62 0.24 21.30 -10.89
N GLN A 63 -0.50 20.25 -11.16
CA GLN A 63 -1.33 19.55 -10.17
C GLN A 63 -1.33 18.04 -10.43
N VAL A 64 -1.71 17.28 -9.42
CA VAL A 64 -2.00 15.85 -9.53
C VAL A 64 -3.49 15.71 -9.87
N GLY A 65 -3.78 14.98 -10.94
CA GLY A 65 -5.14 14.57 -11.32
C GLY A 65 -5.28 13.04 -11.26
N TYR A 66 -6.48 12.55 -11.57
CA TYR A 66 -6.81 11.12 -11.51
C TYR A 66 -7.53 10.70 -12.78
N GLU A 67 -7.01 9.67 -13.44
CA GLU A 67 -7.67 8.99 -14.54
C GLU A 67 -8.34 7.74 -13.99
N TRP A 68 -9.67 7.78 -13.84
CA TRP A 68 -10.46 6.72 -13.21
C TRP A 68 -10.81 5.62 -14.19
N ASP A 69 -10.62 4.37 -13.74
CA ASP A 69 -11.03 3.13 -14.41
C ASP A 69 -11.46 2.12 -13.33
N GLU A 70 -12.69 2.21 -12.88
CA GLU A 70 -13.24 1.38 -11.81
C GLU A 70 -13.29 -0.10 -12.20
N ALA A 71 -13.59 -0.38 -13.49
CA ALA A 71 -13.63 -1.75 -14.00
C ALA A 71 -12.26 -2.43 -13.88
N LYS A 72 -11.17 -1.71 -14.20
CA LYS A 72 -9.79 -2.16 -14.01
C LYS A 72 -9.45 -2.39 -12.54
N GLY A 73 -9.95 -1.52 -11.66
CA GLY A 73 -9.79 -1.69 -10.20
C GLY A 73 -10.41 -3.00 -9.72
N LEU A 74 -11.64 -3.29 -10.12
CA LEU A 74 -12.36 -4.52 -9.78
C LEU A 74 -11.73 -5.77 -10.40
N GLU A 75 -11.22 -5.67 -11.63
CA GLU A 75 -10.46 -6.77 -12.25
C GLU A 75 -9.17 -7.04 -11.48
N GLY A 76 -8.42 -5.99 -11.13
CA GLY A 76 -7.19 -6.13 -10.32
C GLY A 76 -7.46 -6.76 -8.96
N PHE A 77 -8.55 -6.41 -8.30
CA PHE A 77 -8.98 -7.05 -7.05
C PHE A 77 -9.24 -8.55 -7.24
N ARG A 78 -10.01 -8.95 -8.27
CA ARG A 78 -10.27 -10.37 -8.55
C ARG A 78 -8.97 -11.14 -8.78
N ASN A 79 -8.06 -10.59 -9.59
CA ASN A 79 -6.76 -11.19 -9.86
C ASN A 79 -5.90 -11.33 -8.59
N ALA A 80 -5.97 -10.37 -7.66
CA ALA A 80 -5.27 -10.45 -6.37
C ALA A 80 -5.85 -11.55 -5.47
N VAL A 81 -7.17 -11.69 -5.39
CA VAL A 81 -7.84 -12.77 -4.64
C VAL A 81 -7.47 -14.15 -5.23
N GLU A 82 -7.47 -14.29 -6.55
CA GLU A 82 -7.05 -15.53 -7.21
C GLU A 82 -5.57 -15.85 -6.94
N LEU A 83 -4.68 -14.86 -6.97
CA LEU A 83 -3.28 -15.03 -6.61
C LEU A 83 -3.14 -15.59 -5.19
N ILE A 84 -3.84 -15.00 -4.22
CA ILE A 84 -3.82 -15.47 -2.83
C ILE A 84 -4.25 -16.93 -2.76
N GLY A 85 -5.32 -17.31 -3.45
CA GLY A 85 -5.78 -18.70 -3.51
C GLY A 85 -4.75 -19.69 -4.06
N ARG A 86 -3.81 -19.23 -4.91
CA ARG A 86 -2.74 -20.07 -5.46
C ARG A 86 -1.50 -20.16 -4.56
N ILE A 87 -1.19 -19.10 -3.81
CA ILE A 87 0.10 -19.01 -3.12
C ILE A 87 0.02 -19.16 -1.59
N ASP A 88 -1.14 -18.90 -0.98
CA ASP A 88 -1.25 -18.90 0.48
C ASP A 88 -1.02 -20.31 1.04
N GLY A 89 -0.15 -20.42 2.03
CA GLY A 89 0.26 -21.68 2.63
C GLY A 89 1.39 -22.43 1.92
N ARG A 90 1.86 -21.99 0.75
CA ARG A 90 2.99 -22.62 0.04
C ARG A 90 4.25 -22.65 0.92
N ALA A 91 5.20 -23.50 0.54
CA ALA A 91 6.48 -23.68 1.22
C ALA A 91 6.33 -23.98 2.73
N ASN A 92 5.38 -24.85 3.10
CA ASN A 92 5.04 -25.16 4.51
C ASN A 92 4.62 -23.91 5.32
N GLY A 93 3.83 -23.02 4.73
CA GLY A 93 3.32 -21.80 5.35
C GLY A 93 4.30 -20.65 5.41
N ARG A 94 5.48 -20.75 4.75
CA ARG A 94 6.42 -19.61 4.65
C ARG A 94 5.92 -18.53 3.68
N ILE A 95 5.11 -18.89 2.70
CA ILE A 95 4.50 -17.96 1.76
C ILE A 95 3.03 -17.78 2.13
N ARG A 96 2.63 -16.52 2.29
CA ARG A 96 1.27 -16.12 2.63
C ARG A 96 0.81 -15.02 1.67
N GLY A 97 -0.48 -14.98 1.42
CA GLY A 97 -1.10 -13.91 0.66
C GLY A 97 -1.55 -12.74 1.55
N PHE A 98 -1.79 -11.59 0.93
CA PHE A 98 -2.50 -10.46 1.55
C PHE A 98 -3.22 -9.61 0.50
N ILE A 99 -4.24 -8.89 0.93
CA ILE A 99 -5.04 -7.97 0.10
C ILE A 99 -4.33 -6.61 0.05
N SER A 100 -4.19 -6.01 -1.14
CA SER A 100 -3.42 -4.78 -1.33
C SER A 100 -4.07 -3.81 -2.33
N PRO A 101 -5.17 -3.09 -1.95
CA PRO A 101 -5.51 -1.87 -2.68
C PRO A 101 -4.31 -0.92 -2.62
N ALA A 102 -4.02 -0.21 -3.73
CA ALA A 102 -2.72 0.45 -3.87
C ALA A 102 -2.57 1.66 -2.95
N GLN A 103 -3.41 2.67 -3.15
CA GLN A 103 -3.33 3.93 -2.42
C GLN A 103 -4.71 4.48 -2.14
N LEU A 104 -4.85 5.16 -1.02
CA LEU A 104 -6.13 5.64 -0.54
C LEU A 104 -6.85 6.54 -1.54
N ASP A 105 -6.15 7.50 -2.13
CA ASP A 105 -6.71 8.52 -3.01
C ASP A 105 -7.01 8.03 -4.43
N ASN A 106 -6.52 6.85 -4.83
CA ASN A 106 -6.75 6.25 -6.14
C ASN A 106 -7.65 5.00 -6.13
N CYS A 107 -8.25 4.69 -4.99
CA CYS A 107 -9.24 3.64 -4.85
C CYS A 107 -10.64 4.24 -4.59
N THR A 108 -11.66 3.66 -5.22
CA THR A 108 -13.06 3.99 -4.88
C THR A 108 -13.42 3.41 -3.51
N GLU A 109 -14.44 3.99 -2.87
CA GLU A 109 -14.98 3.46 -1.62
C GLU A 109 -15.43 2.00 -1.77
N GLU A 110 -16.09 1.67 -2.89
CA GLU A 110 -16.51 0.29 -3.19
C GLU A 110 -15.31 -0.66 -3.19
N LEU A 111 -14.22 -0.30 -3.91
CA LEU A 111 -13.01 -1.12 -3.97
C LEU A 111 -12.37 -1.33 -2.59
N LEU A 112 -12.36 -0.30 -1.75
CA LEU A 112 -11.85 -0.39 -0.38
C LEU A 112 -12.74 -1.29 0.48
N ARG A 113 -14.06 -1.16 0.41
CA ARG A 113 -14.99 -1.99 1.18
C ARG A 113 -14.90 -3.47 0.83
N ILE A 114 -14.89 -3.82 -0.47
CA ILE A 114 -14.74 -5.22 -0.88
C ILE A 114 -13.36 -5.77 -0.50
N SER A 115 -12.32 -4.94 -0.50
CA SER A 115 -10.97 -5.33 -0.05
C SER A 115 -10.94 -5.66 1.45
N SER A 116 -11.58 -4.82 2.28
CA SER A 116 -11.70 -5.07 3.71
C SER A 116 -12.49 -6.34 3.99
N GLN A 117 -13.63 -6.52 3.31
CA GLN A 117 -14.44 -7.73 3.42
C GLN A 117 -13.66 -8.99 3.02
N ALA A 118 -12.93 -8.96 1.89
CA ALA A 118 -12.13 -10.10 1.45
C ALA A 118 -11.01 -10.44 2.45
N SER A 119 -10.35 -9.43 3.04
CA SER A 119 -9.36 -9.65 4.10
C SER A 119 -9.96 -10.36 5.32
N GLU A 120 -11.19 -9.97 5.71
CA GLU A 120 -11.92 -10.60 6.81
C GLU A 120 -12.30 -12.04 6.47
N GLU A 121 -12.92 -12.28 5.31
CA GLU A 121 -13.37 -13.61 4.88
C GLU A 121 -12.22 -14.60 4.70
N MET A 122 -11.10 -14.13 4.11
CA MET A 122 -9.92 -14.96 3.85
C MET A 122 -8.97 -15.05 5.06
N GLN A 123 -9.18 -14.26 6.10
CA GLN A 123 -8.31 -14.15 7.28
C GLN A 123 -6.84 -13.83 6.92
N VAL A 124 -6.66 -12.91 5.96
CA VAL A 124 -5.35 -12.44 5.50
C VAL A 124 -5.13 -10.97 5.82
N PRO A 125 -3.88 -10.50 5.93
CA PRO A 125 -3.60 -9.07 6.12
C PRO A 125 -4.15 -8.21 4.98
N LEU A 126 -4.41 -6.93 5.30
CA LEU A 126 -4.85 -5.89 4.38
C LEU A 126 -3.85 -4.74 4.44
N ALA A 127 -3.22 -4.40 3.32
CA ALA A 127 -2.26 -3.30 3.25
C ALA A 127 -2.75 -2.20 2.32
N LEU A 128 -2.58 -0.93 2.73
CA LEU A 128 -2.98 0.24 1.94
C LEU A 128 -1.98 1.38 2.18
N HIS A 129 -1.47 1.99 1.14
CA HIS A 129 -0.72 3.24 1.28
C HIS A 129 -1.66 4.37 1.68
N THR A 130 -1.32 5.07 2.76
CA THR A 130 -2.22 6.05 3.40
C THR A 130 -1.42 7.23 3.94
N SER A 131 -1.91 8.44 3.73
CA SER A 131 -1.29 9.68 4.22
C SER A 131 0.20 9.80 3.86
N GLN A 132 0.55 9.33 2.67
CA GLN A 132 1.92 9.32 2.17
C GLN A 132 2.39 10.71 1.77
N ALA A 133 1.49 11.55 1.27
CA ALA A 133 1.79 12.87 0.73
C ALA A 133 0.75 13.91 1.16
N VAL A 134 1.20 15.16 1.25
CA VAL A 134 0.30 16.27 1.60
C VAL A 134 -0.85 16.41 0.61
N PHE A 135 -0.59 16.21 -0.70
CA PHE A 135 -1.64 16.31 -1.72
C PHE A 135 -2.70 15.21 -1.55
N GLU A 136 -2.33 14.00 -1.18
CA GLU A 136 -3.25 12.91 -0.88
C GLU A 136 -4.15 13.27 0.32
N PHE A 137 -3.56 13.75 1.41
CA PHE A 137 -4.31 14.20 2.58
C PHE A 137 -5.34 15.27 2.21
N GLN A 138 -4.90 16.30 1.47
CA GLN A 138 -5.77 17.39 1.03
C GLN A 138 -6.86 16.92 0.09
N GLU A 139 -6.57 15.95 -0.79
CA GLU A 139 -7.56 15.40 -1.71
C GLU A 139 -8.64 14.59 -0.99
N ILE A 140 -8.27 13.82 0.03
CA ILE A 140 -9.24 13.09 0.85
C ILE A 140 -10.13 14.07 1.63
N VAL A 141 -9.54 15.09 2.25
CA VAL A 141 -10.31 16.15 2.91
C VAL A 141 -11.25 16.86 1.92
N ARG A 142 -10.79 17.17 0.71
CA ARG A 142 -11.60 17.81 -0.32
C ARG A 142 -12.80 16.95 -0.75
N ARG A 143 -12.61 15.63 -0.85
CA ARG A 143 -13.67 14.68 -1.29
C ARG A 143 -14.65 14.37 -0.18
N HIS A 144 -14.17 14.17 1.03
CA HIS A 144 -14.94 13.55 2.11
C HIS A 144 -15.13 14.42 3.33
N GLY A 145 -14.40 15.55 3.47
CA GLY A 145 -14.44 16.41 4.67
C GLY A 145 -13.77 15.79 5.90
N LEU A 146 -13.11 14.66 5.75
CA LEU A 146 -12.49 13.84 6.80
C LEU A 146 -11.00 13.69 6.55
N THR A 147 -10.21 13.41 7.59
CA THR A 147 -8.83 12.98 7.40
C THR A 147 -8.77 11.61 6.70
N PRO A 148 -7.64 11.22 6.12
CA PRO A 148 -7.47 9.88 5.56
C PRO A 148 -7.86 8.76 6.53
N VAL A 149 -7.48 8.86 7.78
CA VAL A 149 -7.77 7.84 8.80
C VAL A 149 -9.22 7.89 9.26
N GLU A 150 -9.79 9.08 9.47
CA GLU A 150 -11.22 9.24 9.77
C GLU A 150 -12.10 8.69 8.65
N TRP A 151 -11.71 8.91 7.39
CA TRP A 151 -12.46 8.36 6.26
C TRP A 151 -12.39 6.83 6.24
N LEU A 152 -11.22 6.23 6.43
CA LEU A 152 -11.08 4.78 6.55
C LEU A 152 -11.92 4.20 7.70
N GLU A 153 -11.99 4.87 8.85
CA GLU A 153 -12.87 4.49 9.96
C GLU A 153 -14.33 4.56 9.52
N SER A 154 -14.75 5.64 8.86
CA SER A 154 -16.15 5.87 8.47
C SER A 154 -16.69 4.84 7.46
N ILE A 155 -15.80 4.17 6.73
CA ILE A 155 -16.15 3.10 5.77
C ILE A 155 -15.87 1.69 6.32
N ASP A 156 -15.65 1.53 7.62
CA ASP A 156 -15.37 0.25 8.28
C ASP A 156 -14.17 -0.52 7.69
N PHE A 157 -13.15 0.22 7.21
CA PHE A 157 -11.95 -0.38 6.62
C PHE A 157 -10.95 -0.84 7.68
N LEU A 158 -10.88 -0.16 8.82
CA LEU A 158 -9.85 -0.37 9.83
C LEU A 158 -10.10 -1.60 10.69
N SER A 159 -9.07 -2.42 10.85
CA SER A 159 -9.08 -3.60 11.74
C SER A 159 -7.66 -3.91 12.23
N ASP A 160 -7.51 -4.91 13.09
CA ASP A 160 -6.21 -5.41 13.55
C ASP A 160 -5.41 -6.16 12.47
N ARG A 161 -6.02 -6.43 11.31
CA ARG A 161 -5.36 -6.95 10.11
C ARG A 161 -4.82 -5.86 9.19
N CYS A 162 -5.20 -4.59 9.41
CA CYS A 162 -4.73 -3.48 8.58
C CYS A 162 -3.28 -3.12 8.84
N ILE A 163 -2.54 -2.93 7.74
CA ILE A 163 -1.19 -2.39 7.72
C ILE A 163 -1.22 -1.15 6.84
N LEU A 164 -1.22 0.03 7.44
CA LEU A 164 -1.22 1.29 6.70
C LEU A 164 0.22 1.68 6.36
N GLY A 165 0.50 1.76 5.07
CA GLY A 165 1.79 2.22 4.56
C GLY A 165 1.96 3.71 4.82
N HIS A 166 3.12 4.09 5.34
CA HIS A 166 3.61 5.44 5.54
C HIS A 166 3.01 6.20 6.72
N VAL A 167 1.77 6.66 6.65
CA VAL A 167 1.13 7.56 7.62
C VAL A 167 2.07 8.73 8.00
N MET A 168 2.63 9.38 6.96
CA MET A 168 3.60 10.48 7.14
C MET A 168 2.92 11.76 7.61
N TYR A 169 1.68 11.97 7.22
CA TYR A 169 0.91 13.19 7.44
C TYR A 169 -0.44 12.87 8.12
N PRO A 170 -0.44 12.45 9.39
CA PRO A 170 -1.68 12.29 10.16
C PRO A 170 -2.25 13.67 10.54
N ALA A 171 -3.50 13.70 11.01
CA ALA A 171 -4.08 14.88 11.64
C ALA A 171 -3.16 15.43 12.75
N GLY A 172 -3.13 16.75 12.90
CA GLY A 172 -2.22 17.44 13.82
C GLY A 172 -0.80 17.62 13.29
N HIS A 173 -0.40 17.01 12.17
CA HIS A 173 0.90 17.28 11.55
C HIS A 173 0.93 18.72 10.98
N SER A 174 2.00 19.47 11.27
CA SER A 174 2.11 20.90 10.93
C SER A 174 1.95 21.23 9.45
N TRP A 175 2.30 20.31 8.56
CA TRP A 175 2.22 20.55 7.11
C TRP A 175 0.81 20.41 6.55
N VAL A 176 -0.05 19.61 7.17
CA VAL A 176 -1.46 19.50 6.76
C VAL A 176 -2.35 20.46 7.52
N ASN A 177 -1.93 20.89 8.72
CA ASN A 177 -2.61 21.86 9.56
C ASN A 177 -4.12 21.60 9.69
N PHE A 178 -4.48 20.35 9.95
CA PHE A 178 -5.86 19.89 10.10
C PHE A 178 -6.04 19.27 11.48
N ALA A 179 -7.11 19.61 12.17
CA ALA A 179 -7.41 19.07 13.49
C ALA A 179 -7.92 17.62 13.38
N GLY A 180 -7.63 16.81 14.38
CA GLY A 180 -8.08 15.42 14.49
C GLY A 180 -7.13 14.62 15.36
N ASP A 181 -7.47 13.36 15.63
CA ASP A 181 -6.65 12.42 16.39
C ASP A 181 -6.57 11.07 15.67
N ASP A 182 -5.94 11.09 14.50
CA ASP A 182 -5.74 9.90 13.67
C ASP A 182 -5.03 8.77 14.43
N LEU A 183 -4.11 9.11 15.34
CA LEU A 183 -3.36 8.11 16.10
C LEU A 183 -4.25 7.39 17.12
N ALA A 184 -5.19 8.09 17.75
CA ALA A 184 -6.17 7.45 18.64
C ALA A 184 -7.10 6.51 17.88
N ILE A 185 -7.53 6.89 16.66
CA ILE A 185 -8.35 6.03 15.79
C ILE A 185 -7.59 4.76 15.43
N LEU A 186 -6.34 4.88 14.97
CA LEU A 186 -5.49 3.73 14.64
C LEU A 186 -5.30 2.80 15.84
N ALA A 187 -5.05 3.36 17.02
CA ALA A 187 -4.88 2.60 18.26
C ALA A 187 -6.17 1.87 18.66
N LYS A 188 -7.33 2.52 18.52
CA LYS A 188 -8.67 1.93 18.78
C LYS A 188 -8.90 0.67 17.94
N HIS A 189 -8.55 0.73 16.65
CA HIS A 189 -8.71 -0.38 15.72
C HIS A 189 -7.53 -1.37 15.72
N LYS A 190 -6.48 -1.11 16.49
CA LYS A 190 -5.23 -1.89 16.53
C LYS A 190 -4.55 -2.01 15.15
N ALA A 191 -4.80 -1.03 14.27
CA ALA A 191 -4.17 -1.00 12.96
C ALA A 191 -2.66 -0.76 13.09
N SER A 192 -1.87 -1.46 12.27
CA SER A 192 -0.42 -1.33 12.23
C SER A 192 0.00 -0.26 11.23
N VAL A 193 1.14 0.40 11.48
CA VAL A 193 1.73 1.38 10.56
C VAL A 193 3.10 0.90 10.08
N ALA A 194 3.26 0.76 8.77
CA ALA A 194 4.54 0.52 8.11
C ALA A 194 5.14 1.86 7.65
N HIS A 195 5.84 2.57 8.53
CA HIS A 195 6.27 3.94 8.31
C HIS A 195 7.23 4.12 7.11
N ALA A 196 8.08 3.13 6.81
CA ALA A 196 9.00 3.12 5.67
C ALA A 196 9.86 4.41 5.52
N ALA A 197 10.41 4.91 6.63
CA ALA A 197 11.13 6.17 6.71
C ALA A 197 12.27 6.32 5.69
N TRP A 198 12.93 5.21 5.34
CA TRP A 198 14.03 5.20 4.36
C TRP A 198 13.59 5.62 2.96
N VAL A 199 12.40 5.22 2.53
CA VAL A 199 11.84 5.56 1.21
C VAL A 199 11.76 7.09 1.04
N PHE A 200 11.37 7.80 2.08
CA PHE A 200 11.24 9.27 2.06
C PHE A 200 12.56 10.00 2.34
N ALA A 201 13.45 9.41 3.12
CA ALA A 201 14.76 10.01 3.40
C ALA A 201 15.69 10.00 2.18
N ARG A 202 15.65 8.92 1.38
CA ARG A 202 16.54 8.72 0.23
C ARG A 202 16.39 9.77 -0.88
N PRO A 203 15.21 10.14 -1.38
CA PRO A 203 15.04 11.15 -2.42
C PRO A 203 15.14 12.59 -1.90
N GLY A 204 15.46 12.79 -0.63
CA GLY A 204 15.58 14.13 -0.07
C GLY A 204 14.25 14.87 0.11
N LEU A 205 13.14 14.15 0.24
CA LEU A 205 11.82 14.71 0.53
C LEU A 205 11.73 15.50 1.86
N ARG A 206 12.85 15.65 2.56
CA ARG A 206 13.02 16.60 3.67
C ARG A 206 13.00 18.06 3.24
N ARG A 207 13.04 18.36 1.94
CA ARG A 207 12.91 19.74 1.48
C ARG A 207 11.43 20.04 1.26
N ALA A 208 10.86 20.83 2.18
CA ALA A 208 9.87 21.80 1.76
C ALA A 208 10.41 22.48 0.50
N PRO A 209 9.58 22.80 -0.53
CA PRO A 209 10.03 23.53 -1.69
C PRO A 209 10.72 24.81 -1.16
N GLY A 210 12.05 24.82 -1.20
CA GLY A 210 12.82 25.98 -0.85
C GLY A 210 12.44 27.04 -1.86
N ARG A 211 12.09 28.22 -1.39
CA ARG A 211 12.07 29.40 -2.24
C ARG A 211 13.40 29.37 -3.00
N GLU A 212 13.35 29.21 -4.31
CA GLU A 212 14.45 29.59 -5.17
C GLU A 212 14.70 31.07 -4.88
N ARG A 213 15.83 31.36 -4.27
CA ARG A 213 16.29 32.72 -4.17
C ARG A 213 16.73 33.10 -5.58
N GLY A 214 15.92 33.96 -6.20
CA GLY A 214 16.34 34.69 -7.38
C GLY A 214 17.56 35.55 -7.12
#